data_02c8400dda81d3fde71f99feef4f8eba
#
_entry.id   02c8400dda81d3fde71f99feef4f8eba
#
_cell.length_a   1.000
_cell.length_b   1.000
_cell.length_c   1.000
_cell.angle_alpha   90.00
_cell.angle_beta   90.00
_cell.angle_gamma   90.00
#
_symmetry.space_group_name_H-M   'P 1'
#
loop_
_entity.id
_entity.type
_entity.pdbx_description
1 polymer ?
#
loop_
_entity_poly.entity_id
_entity_poly.type
_entity_poly.pdbx_seq_one_letter_code
_entity_poly.pdbx_strand_id
1 'polypeptide(L)'
;MELQIQNLVSSIRKEGIEAANKEADSIIAEAKKKAEAIVAGAKTEAQQYKDGAEKEIAILRESAAVSAEQAKRDAVLSFKAEVQGEFEKILAADISKQFSGEALGKLIRAAVAGEDISAYAAEVSDASDALKAELAQEIKGGLEIRPTKNVQQGFRLAAKDGSGYFDCSDDAIMEMLMPYFRNLDFQ
;
A
#
# COMPACT_ATOMS: atom_id res chain seq x y z
N MET A 1 63.37 -86.43 -18.66
CA MET A 1 63.47 -84.97 -18.91
C MET A 1 62.18 -84.42 -19.51
N GLU A 2 61.53 -85.05 -20.46
CA GLU A 2 60.29 -84.54 -21.09
C GLU A 2 59.08 -84.39 -20.12
N LEU A 3 58.90 -85.37 -19.22
CA LEU A 3 57.84 -85.36 -18.22
C LEU A 3 58.03 -84.20 -17.16
N GLN A 4 59.28 -83.82 -16.86
CA GLN A 4 59.56 -82.70 -15.92
C GLN A 4 59.28 -81.35 -16.53
N ILE A 5 59.55 -81.19 -17.83
CA ILE A 5 59.25 -79.98 -18.59
C ILE A 5 57.74 -79.78 -18.74
N GLN A 6 56.99 -80.89 -19.06
CA GLN A 6 55.51 -80.81 -19.12
C GLN A 6 54.88 -80.50 -17.80
N ASN A 7 55.37 -81.05 -16.69
CA ASN A 7 54.91 -80.72 -15.36
C ASN A 7 55.17 -79.21 -14.99
N LEU A 8 56.36 -78.73 -15.34
CA LEU A 8 56.72 -77.33 -15.10
C LEU A 8 55.85 -76.36 -15.90
N VAL A 9 55.67 -76.67 -17.21
CA VAL A 9 54.75 -75.85 -18.06
C VAL A 9 53.32 -75.90 -17.56
N SER A 10 52.84 -77.02 -17.10
CA SER A 10 51.52 -77.18 -16.50
C SER A 10 51.35 -76.38 -15.19
N SER A 11 52.37 -76.35 -14.31
CA SER A 11 52.38 -75.57 -13.10
C SER A 11 52.38 -74.06 -13.37
N ILE A 12 53.24 -73.59 -14.25
CA ILE A 12 53.31 -72.19 -14.67
C ILE A 12 51.98 -71.74 -15.28
N ARG A 13 51.37 -72.59 -16.12
CA ARG A 13 50.05 -72.25 -16.69
C ARG A 13 48.95 -72.20 -15.64
N LYS A 14 48.95 -73.13 -14.69
CA LYS A 14 47.99 -73.13 -13.58
C LYS A 14 48.14 -71.89 -12.66
N GLU A 15 49.37 -71.60 -12.24
CA GLU A 15 49.70 -70.45 -11.45
C GLU A 15 49.33 -69.07 -12.13
N GLY A 16 49.63 -69.00 -13.44
CA GLY A 16 49.28 -67.84 -14.26
C GLY A 16 47.76 -67.65 -14.40
N ILE A 17 47.01 -68.77 -14.61
CA ILE A 17 45.54 -68.68 -14.66
C ILE A 17 44.96 -68.29 -13.29
N GLU A 18 45.48 -68.89 -12.20
CA GLU A 18 45.02 -68.58 -10.86
C GLU A 18 45.31 -67.08 -10.47
N ALA A 19 46.49 -66.59 -10.83
CA ALA A 19 46.84 -65.16 -10.64
C ALA A 19 45.93 -64.26 -11.49
N ALA A 20 45.69 -64.55 -12.74
CA ALA A 20 44.81 -63.78 -13.61
C ALA A 20 43.37 -63.81 -13.16
N ASN A 21 42.85 -64.90 -12.66
CA ASN A 21 41.52 -65.01 -12.13
C ASN A 21 41.38 -64.16 -10.85
N LYS A 22 42.40 -64.23 -9.96
CA LYS A 22 42.42 -63.45 -8.72
C LYS A 22 42.45 -61.92 -9.01
N GLU A 23 43.20 -61.50 -10.02
CA GLU A 23 43.23 -60.05 -10.41
C GLU A 23 41.93 -59.65 -11.06
N ALA A 24 41.30 -60.49 -11.91
CA ALA A 24 39.99 -60.23 -12.48
C ALA A 24 38.91 -60.09 -11.42
N ASP A 25 38.90 -60.98 -10.42
CA ASP A 25 37.97 -60.92 -9.27
C ASP A 25 38.15 -59.63 -8.48
N SER A 26 39.39 -59.23 -8.26
CA SER A 26 39.72 -57.96 -7.57
C SER A 26 39.19 -56.75 -8.36
N ILE A 27 39.44 -56.70 -9.65
CA ILE A 27 38.94 -55.60 -10.55
C ILE A 27 37.42 -55.56 -10.54
N ILE A 28 36.75 -56.73 -10.61
CA ILE A 28 35.27 -56.80 -10.58
C ILE A 28 34.75 -56.33 -9.21
N ALA A 29 35.39 -56.72 -8.12
CA ALA A 29 34.99 -56.30 -6.78
C ALA A 29 35.15 -54.78 -6.60
N GLU A 30 36.25 -54.22 -7.06
CA GLU A 30 36.45 -52.75 -7.02
C GLU A 30 35.45 -51.99 -7.90
N ALA A 31 35.19 -52.53 -9.13
CA ALA A 31 34.21 -51.91 -10.04
C ALA A 31 32.79 -51.90 -9.42
N LYS A 32 32.38 -53.03 -8.80
CA LYS A 32 31.10 -53.14 -8.07
C LYS A 32 31.03 -52.13 -6.93
N LYS A 33 32.08 -52.07 -6.13
CA LYS A 33 32.16 -51.11 -5.00
C LYS A 33 32.05 -49.63 -5.47
N LYS A 34 32.74 -49.30 -6.58
CA LYS A 34 32.63 -47.97 -7.18
C LYS A 34 31.21 -47.68 -7.70
N ALA A 35 30.62 -48.66 -8.39
CA ALA A 35 29.26 -48.51 -8.90
C ALA A 35 28.23 -48.31 -7.76
N GLU A 36 28.34 -49.11 -6.70
CA GLU A 36 27.49 -48.95 -5.50
C GLU A 36 27.67 -47.54 -4.84
N ALA A 37 28.90 -47.07 -4.72
CA ALA A 37 29.19 -45.74 -4.19
C ALA A 37 28.59 -44.61 -5.03
N ILE A 38 28.69 -44.71 -6.34
CA ILE A 38 28.09 -43.75 -7.29
C ILE A 38 26.58 -43.75 -7.16
N VAL A 39 25.93 -44.90 -7.12
CA VAL A 39 24.46 -45.01 -6.97
C VAL A 39 24.01 -44.48 -5.59
N ALA A 40 24.75 -44.79 -4.53
CA ALA A 40 24.45 -44.26 -3.22
C ALA A 40 24.60 -42.71 -3.16
N GLY A 41 25.67 -42.19 -3.75
CA GLY A 41 25.89 -40.73 -3.86
C GLY A 41 24.77 -40.06 -4.63
N ALA A 42 24.40 -40.57 -5.80
CA ALA A 42 23.32 -40.02 -6.60
C ALA A 42 21.96 -40.03 -5.88
N LYS A 43 21.67 -41.08 -5.12
CA LYS A 43 20.45 -41.14 -4.30
C LYS A 43 20.44 -40.07 -3.19
N THR A 44 21.58 -39.87 -2.54
CA THR A 44 21.73 -38.84 -1.51
C THR A 44 21.54 -37.45 -2.09
N GLU A 45 22.18 -37.14 -3.20
CA GLU A 45 22.01 -35.87 -3.89
C GLU A 45 20.57 -35.66 -4.35
N ALA A 46 19.93 -36.65 -4.95
CA ALA A 46 18.53 -36.55 -5.34
C ALA A 46 17.59 -36.28 -4.14
N GLN A 47 17.87 -36.87 -3.01
CA GLN A 47 17.08 -36.59 -1.78
C GLN A 47 17.34 -35.18 -1.29
N GLN A 48 18.58 -34.72 -1.27
CA GLN A 48 18.89 -33.34 -0.85
C GLN A 48 18.21 -32.30 -1.78
N TYR A 49 18.20 -32.56 -3.08
CA TYR A 49 17.46 -31.67 -4.02
C TYR A 49 15.96 -31.65 -3.75
N LYS A 50 15.37 -32.82 -3.46
CA LYS A 50 13.96 -32.90 -3.08
C LYS A 50 13.65 -32.12 -1.79
N ASP A 51 14.43 -32.38 -0.77
CA ASP A 51 14.24 -31.70 0.54
C ASP A 51 14.46 -30.19 0.43
N GLY A 52 15.41 -29.76 -0.41
CA GLY A 52 15.64 -28.34 -0.75
C GLY A 52 14.44 -27.73 -1.46
N ALA A 53 13.96 -28.36 -2.51
CA ALA A 53 12.81 -27.88 -3.28
C ALA A 53 11.52 -27.83 -2.42
N GLU A 54 11.29 -28.81 -1.56
CA GLU A 54 10.14 -28.80 -0.64
C GLU A 54 10.20 -27.63 0.35
N LYS A 55 11.38 -27.30 0.88
CA LYS A 55 11.57 -26.13 1.74
C LYS A 55 11.35 -24.82 1.00
N GLU A 56 11.88 -24.69 -0.22
CA GLU A 56 11.67 -23.50 -1.04
C GLU A 56 10.20 -23.30 -1.38
N ILE A 57 9.49 -24.38 -1.73
CA ILE A 57 8.04 -24.33 -1.99
C ILE A 57 7.26 -23.92 -0.75
N ALA A 58 7.63 -24.41 0.43
CA ALA A 58 6.97 -24.05 1.67
C ALA A 58 7.15 -22.53 1.97
N ILE A 59 8.36 -22.02 1.86
CA ILE A 59 8.67 -20.59 2.04
C ILE A 59 7.90 -19.74 1.01
N LEU A 60 7.88 -20.16 -0.24
CA LEU A 60 7.18 -19.44 -1.31
C LEU A 60 5.66 -19.37 -1.04
N ARG A 61 5.06 -20.48 -0.59
CA ARG A 61 3.64 -20.54 -0.25
C ARG A 61 3.31 -19.60 0.92
N GLU A 62 4.12 -19.61 1.95
CA GLU A 62 3.94 -18.72 3.10
C GLU A 62 4.06 -17.25 2.69
N SER A 63 5.10 -16.92 1.94
CA SER A 63 5.31 -15.56 1.41
C SER A 63 4.16 -15.11 0.50
N ALA A 64 3.66 -16.00 -0.35
CA ALA A 64 2.52 -15.70 -1.22
C ALA A 64 1.24 -15.46 -0.41
N ALA A 65 0.99 -16.23 0.65
CA ALA A 65 -0.17 -16.05 1.51
C ALA A 65 -0.10 -14.69 2.25
N VAL A 66 1.06 -14.33 2.81
CA VAL A 66 1.26 -13.03 3.46
C VAL A 66 1.07 -11.89 2.46
N SER A 67 1.65 -12.02 1.26
CA SER A 67 1.52 -11.00 0.21
C SER A 67 0.07 -10.82 -0.26
N ALA A 68 -0.69 -11.91 -0.36
CA ALA A 68 -2.11 -11.86 -0.73
C ALA A 68 -2.95 -11.13 0.34
N GLU A 69 -2.71 -11.40 1.63
CA GLU A 69 -3.40 -10.70 2.72
C GLU A 69 -3.02 -9.22 2.80
N GLN A 70 -1.78 -8.89 2.47
CA GLN A 70 -1.37 -7.49 2.38
C GLN A 70 -2.03 -6.78 1.20
N ALA A 71 -2.02 -7.39 0.01
CA ALA A 71 -2.67 -6.83 -1.17
C ALA A 71 -4.17 -6.62 -0.95
N LYS A 72 -4.84 -7.55 -0.26
CA LYS A 72 -6.24 -7.41 0.14
C LYS A 72 -6.47 -6.19 1.03
N ARG A 73 -5.64 -6.01 2.06
CA ARG A 73 -5.73 -4.83 2.94
C ARG A 73 -5.49 -3.53 2.18
N ASP A 74 -4.46 -3.51 1.34
CA ASP A 74 -4.11 -2.33 0.55
C ASP A 74 -5.22 -1.96 -0.44
N ALA A 75 -5.84 -2.95 -1.08
CA ALA A 75 -6.98 -2.74 -1.96
C ALA A 75 -8.19 -2.15 -1.21
N VAL A 76 -8.50 -2.65 -0.01
CA VAL A 76 -9.59 -2.10 0.82
C VAL A 76 -9.29 -0.68 1.27
N LEU A 77 -8.04 -0.39 1.67
CA LEU A 77 -7.64 0.95 2.07
C LEU A 77 -7.68 1.94 0.89
N SER A 78 -7.20 1.52 -0.28
CA SER A 78 -7.28 2.32 -1.51
C SER A 78 -8.72 2.62 -1.89
N PHE A 79 -9.58 1.60 -1.87
CA PHE A 79 -11.01 1.78 -2.14
C PHE A 79 -11.67 2.75 -1.15
N LYS A 80 -11.40 2.61 0.16
CA LYS A 80 -11.91 3.54 1.17
C LYS A 80 -11.46 4.97 0.89
N ALA A 81 -10.18 5.16 0.55
CA ALA A 81 -9.63 6.49 0.25
C ALA A 81 -10.26 7.10 -1.01
N GLU A 82 -10.49 6.30 -2.05
CA GLU A 82 -11.16 6.75 -3.27
C GLU A 82 -12.61 7.17 -3.00
N VAL A 83 -13.36 6.34 -2.26
CA VAL A 83 -14.75 6.67 -1.88
C VAL A 83 -14.81 7.93 -1.03
N GLN A 84 -13.90 8.08 -0.06
CA GLN A 84 -13.81 9.31 0.74
C GLN A 84 -13.51 10.53 -0.12
N GLY A 85 -12.57 10.42 -1.06
CA GLY A 85 -12.23 11.52 -1.98
C GLY A 85 -13.40 11.93 -2.88
N GLU A 86 -14.19 10.97 -3.37
CA GLU A 86 -15.39 11.30 -4.14
C GLU A 86 -16.49 11.93 -3.25
N PHE A 87 -16.62 11.48 -2.01
CA PHE A 87 -17.54 12.09 -1.06
C PHE A 87 -17.15 13.54 -0.73
N GLU A 88 -15.86 13.81 -0.53
CA GLU A 88 -15.33 15.15 -0.33
C GLU A 88 -15.69 16.07 -1.50
N LYS A 89 -15.52 15.62 -2.72
CA LYS A 89 -15.87 16.39 -3.93
C LYS A 89 -17.36 16.71 -4.02
N ILE A 90 -18.22 15.71 -3.74
CA ILE A 90 -19.67 15.89 -3.77
C ILE A 90 -20.09 16.90 -2.69
N LEU A 91 -19.58 16.75 -1.48
CA LEU A 91 -19.90 17.62 -0.35
C LEU A 91 -19.41 19.05 -0.62
N ALA A 92 -18.20 19.23 -1.12
CA ALA A 92 -17.65 20.52 -1.52
C ALA A 92 -18.53 21.21 -2.58
N ALA A 93 -18.96 20.45 -3.59
CA ALA A 93 -19.82 20.98 -4.64
C ALA A 93 -21.21 21.41 -4.11
N ASP A 94 -21.77 20.65 -3.17
CA ASP A 94 -23.06 20.99 -2.58
C ASP A 94 -22.96 22.17 -1.60
N ILE A 95 -21.94 22.24 -0.77
CA ILE A 95 -21.66 23.40 0.11
C ILE A 95 -21.50 24.64 -0.75
N SER A 96 -20.68 24.57 -1.80
CA SER A 96 -20.44 25.71 -2.70
C SER A 96 -21.72 26.23 -3.36
N LYS A 97 -22.65 25.36 -3.74
CA LYS A 97 -23.95 25.77 -4.29
C LYS A 97 -24.84 26.53 -3.30
N GLN A 98 -24.72 26.23 -2.02
CA GLN A 98 -25.50 26.89 -0.97
C GLN A 98 -25.02 28.32 -0.69
N PHE A 99 -23.81 28.68 -1.07
CA PHE A 99 -23.27 30.03 -0.94
C PHE A 99 -23.69 30.97 -2.10
N SER A 100 -24.93 30.85 -2.56
CA SER A 100 -25.50 31.86 -3.49
C SER A 100 -25.63 33.23 -2.80
N GLY A 101 -25.65 34.31 -3.57
CA GLY A 101 -25.64 35.69 -3.02
C GLY A 101 -26.68 35.98 -1.92
N GLU A 102 -27.90 35.46 -2.06
CA GLU A 102 -28.98 35.63 -1.07
C GLU A 102 -28.70 34.75 0.18
N ALA A 103 -28.33 33.49 0.01
CA ALA A 103 -28.03 32.60 1.13
C ALA A 103 -26.78 33.06 1.90
N LEU A 104 -25.76 33.52 1.19
CA LEU A 104 -24.54 34.10 1.77
C LEU A 104 -24.87 35.32 2.61
N GLY A 105 -25.73 36.24 2.13
CA GLY A 105 -26.18 37.39 2.87
C GLY A 105 -26.91 37.02 4.16
N LYS A 106 -27.78 36.01 4.13
CA LYS A 106 -28.48 35.50 5.31
C LYS A 106 -27.53 34.93 6.36
N LEU A 107 -26.51 34.19 5.89
CA LEU A 107 -25.47 33.57 6.76
C LEU A 107 -24.62 34.67 7.42
N ILE A 108 -24.16 35.67 6.68
CA ILE A 108 -23.39 36.79 7.22
C ILE A 108 -24.23 37.54 8.27
N ARG A 109 -25.50 37.81 7.96
CA ARG A 109 -26.43 38.45 8.92
C ARG A 109 -26.59 37.67 10.21
N ALA A 110 -26.74 36.33 10.09
CA ALA A 110 -26.84 35.46 11.25
C ALA A 110 -25.53 35.42 12.06
N ALA A 111 -24.38 35.46 11.40
CA ALA A 111 -23.08 35.45 12.06
C ALA A 111 -22.78 36.76 12.85
N VAL A 112 -23.29 37.90 12.39
CA VAL A 112 -23.11 39.19 13.07
C VAL A 112 -24.27 39.53 14.02
N ALA A 113 -25.28 38.65 14.12
CA ALA A 113 -26.44 38.91 15.01
C ALA A 113 -26.03 38.89 16.47
N GLY A 114 -26.22 40.01 17.14
CA GLY A 114 -25.86 40.16 18.56
C GLY A 114 -24.45 40.69 18.82
N GLU A 115 -23.67 40.94 17.79
CA GLU A 115 -22.32 41.49 17.87
C GLU A 115 -22.32 42.99 17.49
N ASP A 116 -21.23 43.69 17.82
CA ASP A 116 -21.00 45.03 17.29
C ASP A 116 -20.55 44.96 15.84
N ILE A 117 -21.52 45.09 14.93
CA ILE A 117 -21.33 44.95 13.47
C ILE A 117 -20.22 45.88 12.96
N SER A 118 -20.02 47.05 13.59
CA SER A 118 -19.02 48.01 13.15
C SER A 118 -17.58 47.55 13.37
N ALA A 119 -17.38 46.57 14.25
CA ALA A 119 -16.07 46.00 14.56
C ALA A 119 -15.60 44.97 13.53
N TYR A 120 -16.47 44.51 12.61
CA TYR A 120 -16.16 43.41 11.70
C TYR A 120 -16.13 43.84 10.24
N ALA A 121 -15.37 43.04 9.45
CA ALA A 121 -15.38 43.06 8.02
C ALA A 121 -15.70 41.64 7.49
N ALA A 122 -16.66 41.54 6.58
CA ALA A 122 -16.98 40.32 5.89
C ALA A 122 -16.08 40.19 4.63
N GLU A 123 -15.13 39.26 4.67
CA GLU A 123 -14.27 38.90 3.55
C GLU A 123 -14.97 37.85 2.70
N VAL A 124 -15.15 38.14 1.43
CA VAL A 124 -15.85 37.27 0.43
C VAL A 124 -15.06 37.21 -0.85
N SER A 125 -15.30 36.18 -1.66
CA SER A 125 -14.64 36.06 -2.98
C SER A 125 -15.04 37.17 -3.93
N ASP A 126 -16.33 37.52 -3.95
CA ASP A 126 -16.89 38.58 -4.79
C ASP A 126 -17.94 39.38 -4.01
N ALA A 127 -17.79 40.70 -3.98
CA ALA A 127 -18.74 41.63 -3.39
C ALA A 127 -19.81 42.05 -4.41
N SER A 128 -20.59 41.07 -4.89
CA SER A 128 -21.65 41.27 -5.88
C SER A 128 -22.68 42.30 -5.43
N ASP A 129 -23.32 42.98 -6.37
CA ASP A 129 -24.38 43.96 -6.07
C ASP A 129 -25.59 43.30 -5.38
N ALA A 130 -25.87 42.03 -5.69
CA ALA A 130 -26.88 41.23 -5.02
C ALA A 130 -26.59 41.05 -3.51
N LEU A 131 -25.32 40.68 -3.18
CA LEU A 131 -24.88 40.52 -1.79
C LEU A 131 -24.92 41.86 -1.03
N LYS A 132 -24.49 42.96 -1.66
CA LYS A 132 -24.56 44.32 -1.06
C LYS A 132 -25.98 44.78 -0.82
N ALA A 133 -26.89 44.46 -1.74
CA ALA A 133 -28.32 44.78 -1.58
C ALA A 133 -28.93 43.98 -0.42
N GLU A 134 -28.59 42.69 -0.28
CA GLU A 134 -29.06 41.86 0.82
C GLU A 134 -28.52 42.31 2.17
N LEU A 135 -27.29 42.80 2.25
CA LEU A 135 -26.63 43.28 3.45
C LEU A 135 -26.70 44.80 3.65
N ALA A 136 -27.62 45.47 2.94
CA ALA A 136 -27.68 46.92 2.95
C ALA A 136 -27.90 47.55 4.36
N GLN A 137 -28.60 46.87 5.26
CA GLN A 137 -28.82 47.32 6.63
C GLN A 137 -27.55 47.15 7.48
N GLU A 138 -26.89 46.03 7.36
CA GLU A 138 -25.63 45.68 8.07
C GLU A 138 -24.50 46.62 7.62
N ILE A 139 -24.42 46.91 6.33
CA ILE A 139 -23.47 47.91 5.80
C ILE A 139 -23.73 49.31 6.38
N LYS A 140 -24.99 49.72 6.46
CA LYS A 140 -25.35 50.99 7.15
C LYS A 140 -25.02 50.97 8.63
N GLY A 141 -25.06 49.79 9.27
CA GLY A 141 -24.65 49.55 10.65
C GLY A 141 -23.15 49.53 10.87
N GLY A 142 -22.34 49.61 9.80
CA GLY A 142 -20.87 49.67 9.88
C GLY A 142 -20.15 48.40 9.44
N LEU A 143 -20.86 47.37 8.97
CA LEU A 143 -20.22 46.19 8.40
C LEU A 143 -19.48 46.56 7.11
N GLU A 144 -18.24 46.17 7.00
CA GLU A 144 -17.44 46.32 5.79
C GLU A 144 -17.45 45.05 4.98
N ILE A 145 -17.64 45.11 3.65
CA ILE A 145 -17.50 43.97 2.76
C ILE A 145 -16.19 44.11 1.99
N ARG A 146 -15.30 43.15 2.15
CA ARG A 146 -13.97 43.11 1.52
C ARG A 146 -13.87 41.93 0.58
N PRO A 147 -13.72 42.16 -0.74
CA PRO A 147 -13.38 41.07 -1.65
C PRO A 147 -11.96 40.58 -1.39
N THR A 148 -11.77 39.26 -1.30
CA THR A 148 -10.47 38.64 -1.06
C THR A 148 -10.31 37.39 -1.92
N LYS A 149 -9.06 37.05 -2.24
CA LYS A 149 -8.71 35.79 -2.93
C LYS A 149 -8.53 34.62 -1.96
N ASN A 150 -8.53 34.90 -0.66
CA ASN A 150 -8.31 33.87 0.38
C ASN A 150 -9.58 33.07 0.69
N VAL A 151 -10.74 33.53 0.24
CA VAL A 151 -12.03 32.86 0.34
C VAL A 151 -12.52 32.57 -1.08
N GLN A 152 -12.70 31.31 -1.44
CA GLN A 152 -13.22 30.93 -2.75
C GLN A 152 -14.75 30.95 -2.75
N GLN A 153 -15.36 30.33 -1.75
CA GLN A 153 -16.79 30.34 -1.51
C GLN A 153 -17.07 30.55 -0.02
N GLY A 154 -18.24 31.12 0.29
CA GLY A 154 -18.58 31.46 1.65
C GLY A 154 -18.04 32.84 2.08
N PHE A 155 -17.72 32.99 3.36
CA PHE A 155 -17.19 34.22 3.89
C PHE A 155 -16.28 33.99 5.09
N ARG A 156 -15.46 34.98 5.39
CA ARG A 156 -14.68 35.06 6.62
C ARG A 156 -15.08 36.39 7.32
N LEU A 157 -15.46 36.30 8.58
CA LEU A 157 -15.77 37.48 9.38
C LEU A 157 -14.53 37.87 10.18
N ALA A 158 -13.81 38.88 9.71
CA ALA A 158 -12.57 39.33 10.33
C ALA A 158 -12.81 40.54 11.23
N ALA A 159 -12.23 40.51 12.42
CA ALA A 159 -12.23 41.69 13.32
C ALA A 159 -11.31 42.77 12.76
N LYS A 160 -11.78 44.03 12.69
CA LYS A 160 -11.02 45.13 12.11
C LYS A 160 -9.78 45.52 12.93
N ASP A 161 -9.76 45.16 14.21
CA ASP A 161 -8.62 45.34 15.10
C ASP A 161 -7.52 44.27 14.94
N GLY A 162 -7.76 43.24 14.09
CA GLY A 162 -6.83 42.16 13.86
C GLY A 162 -6.79 41.11 14.97
N SER A 163 -7.70 41.11 15.92
CA SER A 163 -7.76 40.16 17.05
C SER A 163 -8.09 38.71 16.60
N GLY A 164 -8.71 38.55 15.43
CA GLY A 164 -9.05 37.23 14.90
C GLY A 164 -10.09 37.28 13.79
N TYR A 165 -10.53 36.09 13.37
CA TYR A 165 -11.60 35.93 12.39
C TYR A 165 -12.40 34.67 12.65
N PHE A 166 -13.65 34.67 12.23
CA PHE A 166 -14.46 33.47 12.08
C PHE A 166 -14.44 33.04 10.62
N ASP A 167 -14.02 31.82 10.37
CA ASP A 167 -13.98 31.25 9.04
C ASP A 167 -15.23 30.44 8.77
N CYS A 168 -16.04 30.92 7.83
CA CYS A 168 -17.23 30.26 7.31
C CYS A 168 -17.09 30.04 5.80
N SER A 169 -15.85 29.81 5.35
CA SER A 169 -15.59 29.38 3.98
C SER A 169 -16.01 27.93 3.77
N ASP A 170 -16.18 27.56 2.53
CA ASP A 170 -16.44 26.16 2.12
C ASP A 170 -15.35 25.21 2.64
N ASP A 171 -14.09 25.61 2.58
CA ASP A 171 -12.96 24.85 3.11
C ASP A 171 -13.06 24.62 4.63
N ALA A 172 -13.38 25.67 5.40
CA ALA A 172 -13.52 25.56 6.85
C ALA A 172 -14.72 24.69 7.26
N ILE A 173 -15.83 24.78 6.54
CA ILE A 173 -17.00 23.94 6.77
C ILE A 173 -16.69 22.47 6.40
N MET A 174 -15.98 22.26 5.30
CA MET A 174 -15.50 20.93 4.93
C MET A 174 -14.62 20.32 6.01
N GLU A 175 -13.63 21.06 6.49
CA GLU A 175 -12.73 20.60 7.55
C GLU A 175 -13.48 20.23 8.83
N MET A 176 -14.52 20.99 9.19
CA MET A 176 -15.38 20.72 10.35
C MET A 176 -16.25 19.47 10.15
N LEU A 177 -16.73 19.20 8.95
CA LEU A 177 -17.61 18.06 8.65
C LEU A 177 -16.85 16.77 8.39
N MET A 178 -15.64 16.84 7.83
CA MET A 178 -14.84 15.66 7.45
C MET A 178 -14.64 14.61 8.56
N PRO A 179 -14.40 14.96 9.84
CA PRO A 179 -14.27 13.96 10.90
C PRO A 179 -15.49 13.07 11.08
N TYR A 180 -16.69 13.56 10.78
CA TYR A 180 -17.93 12.79 10.87
C TYR A 180 -18.07 11.79 9.72
N PHE A 181 -17.47 12.05 8.56
CA PHE A 181 -17.49 11.18 7.40
C PHE A 181 -16.31 10.19 7.36
N ARG A 182 -15.17 10.53 7.99
CA ARG A 182 -14.01 9.62 8.09
C ARG A 182 -14.28 8.38 8.93
N ASN A 183 -15.23 8.46 9.87
CA ASN A 183 -15.60 7.37 10.77
C ASN A 183 -16.75 6.50 10.24
N LEU A 184 -17.12 6.62 8.97
CA LEU A 184 -18.05 5.70 8.34
C LEU A 184 -17.34 4.35 8.16
N ASP A 185 -17.47 3.47 9.16
CA ASP A 185 -17.07 2.08 9.05
C ASP A 185 -18.01 1.39 8.05
N PHE A 186 -17.51 1.17 6.85
CA PHE A 186 -18.13 0.24 5.91
C PHE A 186 -17.85 -1.17 6.42
N GLN A 187 -18.71 -1.70 7.29
CA GLN A 187 -18.72 -3.11 7.68
C GLN A 187 -19.27 -3.98 6.55
#